data_680b9877eb67758c754f4e14bc3af7a7
#
_entry.id   680b9877eb67758c754f4e14bc3af7a7
#
_cell.length_a   1.000
_cell.length_b   1.000
_cell.length_c   1.000
_cell.angle_alpha   90.00
_cell.angle_beta   90.00
_cell.angle_gamma   90.00
#
_symmetry.space_group_name_H-M   'P 1'
#
loop_
_entity.id
_entity.type
_entity.pdbx_description
1 polymer ?
#
loop_
_entity_poly.entity_id
_entity_poly.type
_entity_poly.pdbx_seq_one_letter_code
_entity_poly.pdbx_strand_id
1 'polypeptide(L)'
;SSTSGLLITEIAKNAKHPERFIGAHPYNPPHLIPLVEITKGEKTKDKNVQLAYDLYKSIKKEPVILQKEALGFICNRIQMAVYREVSDLVMRGVCSIEDADKAVTYGPGIRWAIMGPSLVFELGGGQGHIDGLMNHLNDSIKLWLNDMADWKEFPEQFPEIAREGVEESLKNRPKEIGNTDESLAEYRDKMLIEILKLHNKL
;
A
#
# COMPACT_ATOMS: atom_id res chain seq x y z
N SER A 1 7.25 3.18 18.56
CA SER A 1 5.86 2.73 18.37
C SER A 1 5.70 2.04 17.02
N SER A 2 4.96 0.94 16.98
CA SER A 2 4.56 0.26 15.74
C SER A 2 3.15 0.65 15.27
N THR A 3 2.70 1.86 15.64
CA THR A 3 1.41 2.37 15.17
C THR A 3 1.31 2.32 13.64
N SER A 4 0.12 2.01 13.14
CA SER A 4 -0.12 1.90 11.69
C SER A 4 -0.57 3.23 11.03
N GLY A 5 -0.61 4.35 11.79
CA GLY A 5 -1.05 5.60 11.17
C GLY A 5 -1.28 6.78 12.12
N LEU A 6 -1.09 6.60 13.43
CA LEU A 6 -1.21 7.70 14.40
C LEU A 6 0.03 8.59 14.37
N LEU A 7 -0.16 9.87 14.63
CA LEU A 7 0.93 10.84 14.70
C LEU A 7 1.82 10.58 15.93
N ILE A 8 3.12 10.53 15.75
CA ILE A 8 4.08 10.33 16.84
C ILE A 8 4.08 11.53 17.79
N THR A 9 3.83 12.73 17.29
CA THR A 9 3.63 13.93 18.09
C THR A 9 2.54 13.71 19.15
N GLU A 10 1.39 13.15 18.77
CA GLU A 10 0.30 12.88 19.71
C GLU A 10 0.62 11.72 20.66
N ILE A 11 1.24 10.65 20.18
CA ILE A 11 1.67 9.51 21.02
C ILE A 11 2.67 9.96 22.08
N ALA A 12 3.60 10.83 21.72
CA ALA A 12 4.67 11.31 22.58
C ALA A 12 4.28 12.52 23.45
N LYS A 13 3.06 13.04 23.32
CA LYS A 13 2.59 14.30 23.92
C LYS A 13 2.91 14.46 25.41
N ASN A 14 2.69 13.39 26.17
CA ASN A 14 2.90 13.37 27.62
C ASN A 14 4.15 12.58 28.03
N ALA A 15 5.03 12.24 27.07
CA ALA A 15 6.24 11.51 27.36
C ALA A 15 7.28 12.40 28.04
N LYS A 16 8.04 11.84 28.98
CA LYS A 16 9.16 12.53 29.64
C LYS A 16 10.28 12.90 28.66
N HIS A 17 10.47 12.09 27.61
CA HIS A 17 11.52 12.24 26.60
C HIS A 17 10.94 12.12 25.18
N PRO A 18 10.08 13.07 24.74
CA PRO A 18 9.45 13.01 23.43
C PRO A 18 10.43 13.05 22.26
N GLU A 19 11.62 13.62 22.49
CA GLU A 19 12.71 13.66 21.49
C GLU A 19 13.27 12.29 21.11
N ARG A 20 12.95 11.25 21.88
CA ARG A 20 13.38 9.86 21.66
C ARG A 20 12.31 8.98 21.01
N PHE A 21 11.12 9.51 20.80
CA PHE A 21 10.03 8.75 20.18
C PHE A 21 10.12 8.78 18.67
N ILE A 22 9.94 7.60 18.08
CA ILE A 22 9.77 7.38 16.64
C ILE A 22 8.61 6.43 16.39
N GLY A 23 7.98 6.51 15.24
CA GLY A 23 7.18 5.43 14.68
C GLY A 23 8.05 4.55 13.79
N ALA A 24 7.87 3.25 13.90
CA ALA A 24 8.44 2.28 12.97
C ALA A 24 7.36 1.26 12.66
N HIS A 25 6.77 1.38 11.48
CA HIS A 25 5.63 0.60 11.03
C HIS A 25 6.07 -0.51 10.08
N PRO A 26 6.24 -1.76 10.57
CA PRO A 26 6.45 -2.92 9.70
C PRO A 26 5.17 -3.20 8.91
N TYR A 27 5.30 -3.36 7.58
CA TYR A 27 4.14 -3.63 6.75
C TYR A 27 3.76 -5.11 6.77
N ASN A 28 2.46 -5.40 6.74
CA ASN A 28 1.91 -6.75 6.89
C ASN A 28 2.02 -7.60 5.61
N PRO A 29 2.42 -8.88 5.69
CA PRO A 29 2.90 -9.62 6.86
C PRO A 29 4.38 -9.30 7.19
N PRO A 30 4.67 -8.87 8.45
CA PRO A 30 5.97 -8.29 8.80
C PRO A 30 7.14 -9.26 8.78
N HIS A 31 6.89 -10.56 8.79
CA HIS A 31 7.92 -11.59 8.66
C HIS A 31 8.42 -11.76 7.22
N LEU A 32 7.63 -11.39 6.22
CA LEU A 32 8.00 -11.44 4.81
C LEU A 32 8.25 -10.04 4.24
N ILE A 33 7.31 -9.13 4.37
CA ILE A 33 7.44 -7.79 3.76
C ILE A 33 8.64 -7.05 4.35
N PRO A 34 9.60 -6.63 3.51
CA PRO A 34 10.81 -5.97 4.00
C PRO A 34 10.57 -4.51 4.41
N LEU A 35 9.52 -3.87 3.93
CA LEU A 35 9.26 -2.45 4.16
C LEU A 35 9.03 -2.14 5.63
N VAL A 36 9.67 -1.06 6.11
CA VAL A 36 9.39 -0.42 7.39
C VAL A 36 9.28 1.09 7.18
N GLU A 37 8.15 1.68 7.52
CA GLU A 37 7.97 3.12 7.46
C GLU A 37 8.42 3.75 8.78
N ILE A 38 9.42 4.63 8.72
CA ILE A 38 9.94 5.36 9.88
C ILE A 38 9.37 6.78 9.86
N THR A 39 8.66 7.16 10.92
CA THR A 39 8.11 8.50 11.09
C THR A 39 8.58 9.14 12.37
N LYS A 40 8.69 10.46 12.37
CA LYS A 40 9.12 11.27 13.50
C LYS A 40 8.04 12.26 13.92
N GLY A 41 7.89 12.49 15.23
CA GLY A 41 7.09 13.60 15.74
C GLY A 41 7.87 14.92 15.74
N GLU A 42 7.18 16.01 16.01
CA GLU A 42 7.76 17.38 16.02
C GLU A 42 9.03 17.50 16.88
N LYS A 43 9.06 16.80 18.02
CA LYS A 43 10.17 16.86 18.99
C LYS A 43 11.23 15.77 18.76
N THR A 44 11.00 14.83 17.86
CA THR A 44 11.93 13.72 17.61
C THR A 44 13.25 14.25 17.06
N LYS A 45 14.38 13.84 17.65
CA LYS A 45 15.71 14.18 17.14
C LYS A 45 16.08 13.30 15.96
N ASP A 46 16.62 13.88 14.90
CA ASP A 46 17.02 13.18 13.67
C ASP A 46 18.00 12.02 13.93
N LYS A 47 18.88 12.13 14.93
CA LYS A 47 19.77 11.03 15.32
C LYS A 47 19.04 9.75 15.72
N ASN A 48 17.82 9.86 16.29
CA ASN A 48 17.03 8.70 16.68
C ASN A 48 16.31 8.08 15.46
N VAL A 49 15.96 8.92 14.47
CA VAL A 49 15.45 8.46 13.17
C VAL A 49 16.53 7.68 12.43
N GLN A 50 17.76 8.22 12.38
CA GLN A 50 18.90 7.57 11.74
C GLN A 50 19.26 6.25 12.43
N LEU A 51 19.28 6.22 13.77
CA LEU A 51 19.52 5.00 14.53
C LEU A 51 18.50 3.89 14.18
N ALA A 52 17.21 4.24 14.07
CA ALA A 52 16.18 3.30 13.67
C ALA A 52 16.37 2.83 12.21
N TYR A 53 16.69 3.74 11.31
CA TYR A 53 16.97 3.42 9.91
C TYR A 53 18.11 2.41 9.79
N ASP A 54 19.25 2.68 10.45
CA ASP A 54 20.44 1.82 10.43
C ASP A 54 20.14 0.44 11.05
N LEU A 55 19.38 0.40 12.15
CA LEU A 55 18.93 -0.84 12.76
C LEU A 55 18.12 -1.71 11.79
N TYR A 56 17.09 -1.14 11.16
CA TYR A 56 16.26 -1.89 10.21
C TYR A 56 17.06 -2.31 8.96
N LYS A 57 17.97 -1.47 8.47
CA LYS A 57 18.88 -1.88 7.39
C LYS A 57 19.79 -3.04 7.79
N SER A 58 20.33 -3.04 9.02
CA SER A 58 21.22 -4.11 9.51
C SER A 58 20.54 -5.48 9.55
N ILE A 59 19.23 -5.52 9.71
CA ILE A 59 18.41 -6.75 9.69
C ILE A 59 17.73 -7.00 8.34
N LYS A 60 18.29 -6.44 7.25
CA LYS A 60 17.83 -6.60 5.86
C LYS A 60 16.42 -6.09 5.56
N LYS A 61 15.85 -5.23 6.39
CA LYS A 61 14.62 -4.51 6.04
C LYS A 61 14.90 -3.36 5.08
N GLU A 62 13.84 -2.86 4.45
CA GLU A 62 13.85 -1.67 3.58
C GLU A 62 13.13 -0.51 4.29
N PRO A 63 13.83 0.22 5.17
CA PRO A 63 13.23 1.35 5.84
C PRO A 63 13.10 2.55 4.90
N VAL A 64 11.94 3.21 4.96
CA VAL A 64 11.67 4.50 4.33
C VAL A 64 11.40 5.55 5.42
N ILE A 65 11.89 6.76 5.26
CA ILE A 65 11.72 7.83 6.23
C ILE A 65 10.68 8.82 5.72
N LEU A 66 9.61 9.03 6.51
CA LEU A 66 8.66 10.09 6.26
C LEU A 66 9.28 11.43 6.66
N GLN A 67 9.33 12.38 5.72
CA GLN A 67 9.87 13.72 5.97
C GLN A 67 8.97 14.56 6.87
N LYS A 68 7.65 14.29 6.85
CA LYS A 68 6.64 14.91 7.70
C LYS A 68 5.66 13.86 8.19
N GLU A 69 5.05 14.08 9.35
CA GLU A 69 3.95 13.25 9.82
C GLU A 69 2.76 13.32 8.86
N ALA A 70 2.14 12.16 8.64
CA ALA A 70 0.91 12.02 7.90
C ALA A 70 0.08 10.87 8.51
N LEU A 71 -1.20 11.09 8.75
CA LEU A 71 -2.12 10.02 9.16
C LEU A 71 -2.13 8.91 8.09
N GLY A 72 -2.01 7.65 8.53
CA GLY A 72 -1.98 6.50 7.63
C GLY A 72 -0.67 6.34 6.85
N PHE A 73 0.33 7.17 7.11
CA PHE A 73 1.68 7.13 6.52
C PHE A 73 1.64 7.10 4.97
N ILE A 74 2.58 6.42 4.31
CA ILE A 74 2.61 6.31 2.84
C ILE A 74 1.74 5.13 2.39
N CYS A 75 2.02 3.93 2.92
CA CYS A 75 1.44 2.70 2.39
C CYS A 75 -0.05 2.57 2.63
N ASN A 76 -0.54 2.87 3.85
CA ASN A 76 -1.96 2.82 4.11
C ASN A 76 -2.73 3.85 3.27
N ARG A 77 -2.16 5.02 3.02
CA ARG A 77 -2.78 6.03 2.15
C ARG A 77 -2.90 5.55 0.71
N ILE A 78 -1.84 4.96 0.16
CA ILE A 78 -1.85 4.39 -1.19
C ILE A 78 -2.85 3.24 -1.26
N GLN A 79 -2.81 2.31 -0.30
CA GLN A 79 -3.73 1.18 -0.23
C GLN A 79 -5.18 1.63 -0.16
N MET A 80 -5.50 2.62 0.68
CA MET A 80 -6.87 3.13 0.80
C MET A 80 -7.32 3.93 -0.44
N ALA A 81 -6.42 4.60 -1.13
CA ALA A 81 -6.75 5.27 -2.40
C ALA A 81 -7.16 4.24 -3.47
N VAL A 82 -6.40 3.15 -3.61
CA VAL A 82 -6.74 2.06 -4.53
C VAL A 82 -8.02 1.35 -4.09
N TYR A 83 -8.16 1.03 -2.79
CA TYR A 83 -9.31 0.28 -2.29
C TYR A 83 -10.61 1.11 -2.38
N ARG A 84 -10.56 2.42 -2.13
CA ARG A 84 -11.71 3.32 -2.32
C ARG A 84 -12.20 3.30 -3.77
N GLU A 85 -11.28 3.39 -4.73
CA GLU A 85 -11.63 3.37 -6.14
C GLU A 85 -12.20 2.03 -6.59
N VAL A 86 -11.56 0.92 -6.20
CA VAL A 86 -12.09 -0.43 -6.42
C VAL A 86 -13.51 -0.57 -5.87
N SER A 87 -13.73 -0.08 -4.65
CA SER A 87 -15.04 -0.13 -3.99
C SER A 87 -16.10 0.69 -4.72
N ASP A 88 -15.77 1.87 -5.22
CA ASP A 88 -16.67 2.71 -6.00
C ASP A 88 -17.10 2.04 -7.30
N LEU A 89 -16.14 1.50 -8.05
CA LEU A 89 -16.42 0.79 -9.30
C LEU A 89 -17.35 -0.40 -9.08
N VAL A 90 -17.16 -1.17 -8.00
CA VAL A 90 -18.04 -2.28 -7.63
C VAL A 90 -19.44 -1.78 -7.26
N MET A 91 -19.54 -0.75 -6.41
CA MET A 91 -20.84 -0.19 -6.00
C MET A 91 -21.62 0.43 -7.14
N ARG A 92 -20.92 1.00 -8.12
CA ARG A 92 -21.52 1.52 -9.37
C ARG A 92 -21.89 0.41 -10.36
N GLY A 93 -21.59 -0.86 -10.06
CA GLY A 93 -21.87 -1.99 -10.94
C GLY A 93 -20.99 -2.03 -12.20
N VAL A 94 -19.84 -1.36 -12.19
CA VAL A 94 -18.89 -1.36 -13.31
C VAL A 94 -18.18 -2.72 -13.41
N CYS A 95 -17.88 -3.35 -12.27
CA CYS A 95 -17.25 -4.66 -12.20
C CYS A 95 -17.65 -5.43 -10.94
N SER A 96 -17.37 -6.73 -10.90
CA SER A 96 -17.46 -7.55 -9.70
C SER A 96 -16.25 -7.33 -8.78
N ILE A 97 -16.32 -7.77 -7.52
CA ILE A 97 -15.16 -7.81 -6.61
C ILE A 97 -14.03 -8.65 -7.23
N GLU A 98 -14.36 -9.81 -7.80
CA GLU A 98 -13.40 -10.71 -8.44
C GLU A 98 -12.67 -10.03 -9.61
N ASP A 99 -13.40 -9.33 -10.47
CA ASP A 99 -12.80 -8.65 -11.62
C ASP A 99 -11.96 -7.45 -11.21
N ALA A 100 -12.37 -6.71 -10.18
CA ALA A 100 -11.60 -5.61 -9.61
C ALA A 100 -10.28 -6.10 -9.02
N ASP A 101 -10.30 -7.19 -8.25
CA ASP A 101 -9.10 -7.82 -7.71
C ASP A 101 -8.17 -8.33 -8.81
N LYS A 102 -8.71 -8.96 -9.86
CA LYS A 102 -7.95 -9.37 -11.04
C LYS A 102 -7.31 -8.17 -11.75
N ALA A 103 -8.06 -7.08 -11.93
CA ALA A 103 -7.55 -5.88 -12.56
C ALA A 103 -6.37 -5.27 -11.78
N VAL A 104 -6.47 -5.20 -10.44
CA VAL A 104 -5.36 -4.73 -9.60
C VAL A 104 -4.19 -5.71 -9.66
N THR A 105 -4.43 -7.01 -9.44
CA THR A 105 -3.38 -8.02 -9.30
C THR A 105 -2.59 -8.21 -10.59
N TYR A 106 -3.27 -8.33 -11.74
CA TYR A 106 -2.63 -8.63 -13.02
C TYR A 106 -2.36 -7.38 -13.88
N GLY A 107 -2.81 -6.23 -13.44
CA GLY A 107 -2.57 -4.94 -14.06
C GLY A 107 -1.45 -4.15 -13.36
N PRO A 108 -1.77 -3.04 -12.68
CA PRO A 108 -0.77 -2.20 -12.04
C PRO A 108 0.03 -2.91 -10.94
N GLY A 109 -0.58 -3.82 -10.19
CA GLY A 109 0.06 -4.53 -9.08
C GLY A 109 1.31 -5.31 -9.46
N ILE A 110 1.27 -6.06 -10.59
CA ILE A 110 2.46 -6.77 -11.11
C ILE A 110 3.61 -5.79 -11.39
N ARG A 111 3.32 -4.64 -12.02
CA ARG A 111 4.35 -3.64 -12.32
C ARG A 111 4.90 -3.01 -11.05
N TRP A 112 4.01 -2.72 -10.08
CA TRP A 112 4.40 -2.11 -8.80
C TRP A 112 5.18 -3.07 -7.90
N ALA A 113 5.00 -4.37 -8.06
CA ALA A 113 5.85 -5.36 -7.39
C ALA A 113 7.30 -5.34 -7.90
N ILE A 114 7.55 -4.79 -9.09
CA ILE A 114 8.89 -4.71 -9.71
C ILE A 114 9.51 -3.33 -9.48
N MET A 115 8.72 -2.27 -9.70
CA MET A 115 9.16 -0.88 -9.57
C MET A 115 7.99 0.03 -9.17
N GLY A 116 8.26 1.14 -8.52
CA GLY A 116 7.22 2.07 -8.09
C GLY A 116 6.49 2.75 -9.25
N PRO A 117 5.29 3.31 -8.99
CA PRO A 117 4.44 3.90 -10.04
C PRO A 117 5.12 5.01 -10.83
N SER A 118 6.00 5.81 -10.21
CA SER A 118 6.72 6.88 -10.91
C SER A 118 7.65 6.33 -12.00
N LEU A 119 8.39 5.25 -11.71
CA LEU A 119 9.25 4.61 -12.72
C LEU A 119 8.43 3.91 -13.81
N VAL A 120 7.27 3.37 -13.49
CA VAL A 120 6.34 2.81 -14.48
C VAL A 120 5.86 3.92 -15.44
N PHE A 121 5.55 5.10 -14.92
CA PHE A 121 5.12 6.25 -15.74
C PHE A 121 6.28 6.84 -16.56
N GLU A 122 7.49 6.88 -15.99
CA GLU A 122 8.70 7.28 -16.71
C GLU A 122 8.91 6.41 -17.97
N LEU A 123 8.83 5.09 -17.81
CA LEU A 123 8.95 4.14 -18.94
C LEU A 123 7.78 4.27 -19.92
N GLY A 124 6.57 4.54 -19.42
CA GLY A 124 5.37 4.71 -20.24
C GLY A 124 5.42 5.94 -21.18
N GLY A 125 6.22 6.93 -20.85
CA GLY A 125 6.43 8.13 -21.67
C GLY A 125 7.40 7.95 -22.85
N GLY A 126 8.11 6.83 -22.91
CA GLY A 126 9.11 6.56 -23.95
C GLY A 126 10.18 7.67 -24.01
N GLN A 127 10.45 8.21 -25.17
CA GLN A 127 11.43 9.30 -25.35
C GLN A 127 11.00 10.63 -24.69
N GLY A 128 9.71 10.80 -24.42
CA GLY A 128 9.17 11.98 -23.73
C GLY A 128 9.21 11.87 -22.22
N HIS A 129 9.64 10.72 -21.66
CA HIS A 129 9.69 10.45 -20.22
C HIS A 129 8.33 10.68 -19.54
N ILE A 130 8.31 10.88 -18.23
CA ILE A 130 7.08 11.16 -17.50
C ILE A 130 6.36 12.42 -17.97
N ASP A 131 7.10 13.45 -18.39
CA ASP A 131 6.52 14.69 -18.91
C ASP A 131 5.74 14.44 -20.20
N GLY A 132 6.30 13.63 -21.10
CA GLY A 132 5.63 13.23 -22.35
C GLY A 132 4.34 12.46 -22.08
N LEU A 133 4.36 11.50 -21.14
CA LEU A 133 3.18 10.76 -20.74
C LEU A 133 2.10 11.66 -20.15
N MET A 134 2.49 12.50 -19.18
CA MET A 134 1.55 13.40 -18.49
C MET A 134 0.92 14.40 -19.44
N ASN A 135 1.71 14.98 -20.36
CA ASN A 135 1.20 15.91 -21.37
C ASN A 135 0.24 15.23 -22.35
N HIS A 136 0.59 14.01 -22.80
CA HIS A 136 -0.23 13.25 -23.75
C HIS A 136 -1.59 12.84 -23.15
N LEU A 137 -1.60 12.42 -21.87
CA LEU A 137 -2.80 11.92 -21.20
C LEU A 137 -3.52 12.97 -20.35
N ASN A 138 -3.02 14.20 -20.27
CA ASN A 138 -3.50 15.23 -19.34
C ASN A 138 -5.03 15.41 -19.33
N ASP A 139 -5.65 15.50 -20.47
CA ASP A 139 -7.11 15.72 -20.57
C ASP A 139 -7.90 14.46 -20.16
N SER A 140 -7.41 13.28 -20.54
CA SER A 140 -8.00 12.00 -20.08
C SER A 140 -7.85 11.83 -18.58
N ILE A 141 -6.66 12.11 -18.02
CA ILE A 141 -6.41 12.03 -16.58
C ILE A 141 -7.34 12.97 -15.79
N LYS A 142 -7.57 14.19 -16.29
CA LYS A 142 -8.52 15.13 -15.66
C LYS A 142 -9.94 14.55 -15.62
N LEU A 143 -10.40 13.92 -16.71
CA LEU A 143 -11.70 13.30 -16.76
C LEU A 143 -11.80 12.15 -15.75
N TRP A 144 -10.77 11.27 -15.69
CA TRP A 144 -10.75 10.17 -14.74
C TRP A 144 -10.73 10.64 -13.31
N LEU A 145 -9.86 11.59 -12.95
CA LEU A 145 -9.78 12.13 -11.59
C LEU A 145 -11.08 12.83 -11.13
N ASN A 146 -11.85 13.40 -12.06
CA ASN A 146 -13.15 14.00 -11.77
C ASN A 146 -14.26 12.95 -11.59
N ASP A 147 -14.15 11.77 -12.20
CA ASP A 147 -15.10 10.67 -12.07
C ASP A 147 -14.79 9.73 -10.89
N MET A 148 -13.53 9.68 -10.44
CA MET A 148 -13.08 8.84 -9.35
C MET A 148 -13.74 9.19 -8.01
N ALA A 149 -13.85 8.18 -7.13
CA ALA A 149 -14.42 8.33 -5.79
C ALA A 149 -13.71 9.41 -4.95
N ASP A 150 -14.49 10.29 -4.34
CA ASP A 150 -14.01 11.33 -3.42
C ASP A 150 -14.42 11.08 -1.94
N TRP A 151 -14.88 9.87 -1.62
CA TRP A 151 -15.38 9.50 -0.30
C TRP A 151 -14.41 9.81 0.82
N LYS A 152 -14.93 10.28 1.95
CA LYS A 152 -14.17 10.48 3.20
C LYS A 152 -14.39 9.33 4.19
N GLU A 153 -15.45 8.55 3.99
CA GLU A 153 -15.81 7.32 4.70
C GLU A 153 -16.43 6.35 3.71
N PHE A 154 -16.37 5.06 4.00
CA PHE A 154 -17.01 4.05 3.16
C PHE A 154 -18.52 4.07 3.37
N PRO A 155 -19.34 3.92 2.30
CA PRO A 155 -20.78 3.80 2.42
C PRO A 155 -21.21 2.64 3.32
N GLU A 156 -22.27 2.81 4.13
CA GLU A 156 -22.72 1.83 5.12
C GLU A 156 -22.99 0.44 4.53
N GLN A 157 -23.50 0.36 3.30
CA GLN A 157 -23.82 -0.89 2.62
C GLN A 157 -22.57 -1.61 2.05
N PHE A 158 -21.43 -0.92 1.91
CA PHE A 158 -20.26 -1.49 1.25
C PHE A 158 -19.70 -2.75 1.94
N PRO A 159 -19.58 -2.83 3.28
CA PRO A 159 -19.08 -4.04 3.94
C PRO A 159 -19.87 -5.31 3.62
N GLU A 160 -21.18 -5.22 3.42
CA GLU A 160 -22.03 -6.34 3.03
C GLU A 160 -21.76 -6.75 1.58
N ILE A 161 -21.75 -5.78 0.66
CA ILE A 161 -21.43 -5.99 -0.75
C ILE A 161 -20.03 -6.62 -0.91
N ALA A 162 -19.04 -6.10 -0.17
CA ALA A 162 -17.69 -6.64 -0.22
C ALA A 162 -17.63 -8.08 0.28
N ARG A 163 -18.30 -8.41 1.40
CA ARG A 163 -18.35 -9.78 1.93
C ARG A 163 -18.96 -10.74 0.93
N GLU A 164 -20.12 -10.42 0.39
CA GLU A 164 -20.82 -11.25 -0.60
C GLU A 164 -19.97 -11.47 -1.86
N GLY A 165 -19.33 -10.40 -2.36
CA GLY A 165 -18.46 -10.48 -3.52
C GLY A 165 -17.21 -11.32 -3.28
N VAL A 166 -16.61 -11.25 -2.09
CA VAL A 166 -15.48 -12.10 -1.70
C VAL A 166 -15.93 -13.56 -1.58
N GLU A 167 -17.06 -13.84 -0.94
CA GLU A 167 -17.60 -15.21 -0.83
C GLU A 167 -17.86 -15.83 -2.20
N GLU A 168 -18.40 -15.06 -3.14
CA GLU A 168 -18.63 -15.52 -4.52
C GLU A 168 -17.31 -15.78 -5.25
N SER A 169 -16.35 -14.87 -5.13
CA SER A 169 -15.01 -15.04 -5.70
C SER A 169 -14.33 -16.30 -5.17
N LEU A 170 -14.43 -16.58 -3.86
CA LEU A 170 -13.83 -17.77 -3.25
C LEU A 170 -14.48 -19.09 -3.73
N LYS A 171 -15.78 -19.12 -4.00
CA LYS A 171 -16.45 -20.29 -4.56
C LYS A 171 -15.90 -20.66 -5.94
N ASN A 172 -15.57 -19.66 -6.76
CA ASN A 172 -15.08 -19.84 -8.11
C ASN A 172 -13.57 -20.03 -8.18
N ARG A 173 -12.85 -19.80 -7.08
CA ARG A 173 -11.39 -19.80 -7.03
C ARG A 173 -10.83 -21.24 -7.04
N PRO A 174 -9.85 -21.57 -7.90
CA PRO A 174 -9.18 -22.85 -7.88
C PRO A 174 -8.52 -23.13 -6.53
N LYS A 175 -8.63 -24.36 -6.03
CA LYS A 175 -8.06 -24.75 -4.71
C LYS A 175 -6.55 -24.60 -4.66
N GLU A 176 -5.88 -24.75 -5.79
CA GLU A 176 -4.42 -24.66 -5.94
C GLU A 176 -3.87 -23.25 -5.64
N ILE A 177 -4.72 -22.23 -5.75
CA ILE A 177 -4.37 -20.83 -5.45
C ILE A 177 -5.08 -20.31 -4.20
N GLY A 178 -5.65 -21.23 -3.41
CA GLY A 178 -6.29 -20.96 -2.12
C GLY A 178 -7.73 -20.48 -2.24
N ASN A 179 -8.62 -21.11 -1.46
CA ASN A 179 -10.05 -20.76 -1.37
C ASN A 179 -10.59 -20.82 0.07
N THR A 180 -9.71 -21.02 1.06
CA THR A 180 -9.98 -20.84 2.50
C THR A 180 -8.96 -19.87 3.07
N ASP A 181 -9.21 -19.32 4.25
CA ASP A 181 -8.30 -18.34 4.87
C ASP A 181 -6.87 -18.90 5.03
N GLU A 182 -6.74 -20.17 5.45
CA GLU A 182 -5.44 -20.83 5.60
C GLU A 182 -4.74 -21.01 4.25
N SER A 183 -5.44 -21.55 3.26
CA SER A 183 -4.85 -21.81 1.95
C SER A 183 -4.55 -20.52 1.16
N LEU A 184 -5.33 -19.45 1.36
CA LEU A 184 -5.01 -18.11 0.84
C LEU A 184 -3.75 -17.54 1.48
N ALA A 185 -3.58 -17.69 2.80
CA ALA A 185 -2.38 -17.23 3.49
C ALA A 185 -1.14 -18.00 3.01
N GLU A 186 -1.22 -19.32 2.87
CA GLU A 186 -0.14 -20.16 2.34
C GLU A 186 0.22 -19.77 0.89
N TYR A 187 -0.77 -19.59 0.04
CA TYR A 187 -0.55 -19.17 -1.34
C TYR A 187 0.11 -17.79 -1.41
N ARG A 188 -0.42 -16.81 -0.64
CA ARG A 188 0.15 -15.46 -0.53
C ARG A 188 1.62 -15.52 -0.11
N ASP A 189 1.93 -16.25 0.95
CA ASP A 189 3.29 -16.32 1.50
C ASP A 189 4.25 -16.97 0.51
N LYS A 190 3.82 -18.04 -0.17
CA LYS A 190 4.59 -18.67 -1.25
C LYS A 190 4.91 -17.67 -2.36
N MET A 191 3.92 -16.93 -2.86
CA MET A 191 4.10 -15.96 -3.94
C MET A 191 5.00 -14.79 -3.50
N LEU A 192 4.83 -14.29 -2.28
CA LEU A 192 5.70 -13.25 -1.72
C LEU A 192 7.15 -13.72 -1.62
N ILE A 193 7.40 -14.96 -1.19
CA ILE A 193 8.75 -15.53 -1.14
C ILE A 193 9.41 -15.53 -2.52
N GLU A 194 8.69 -15.93 -3.56
CA GLU A 194 9.25 -15.94 -4.92
C GLU A 194 9.55 -14.51 -5.44
N ILE A 195 8.66 -13.55 -5.19
CA ILE A 195 8.91 -12.14 -5.52
C ILE A 195 10.14 -11.60 -4.76
N LEU A 196 10.25 -11.90 -3.46
CA LEU A 196 11.39 -11.45 -2.64
C LEU A 196 12.72 -12.05 -3.09
N LYS A 197 12.74 -13.31 -3.56
CA LYS A 197 13.93 -13.91 -4.20
C LYS A 197 14.35 -13.15 -5.44
N LEU A 198 13.41 -12.78 -6.31
CA LEU A 198 13.69 -11.97 -7.51
C LEU A 198 14.28 -10.59 -7.15
N HIS A 199 13.90 -10.03 -6.02
CA HIS A 199 14.43 -8.77 -5.50
C HIS A 199 15.73 -8.93 -4.67
N ASN A 200 16.29 -10.13 -4.51
CA ASN A 200 17.43 -10.43 -3.66
C ASN A 200 17.21 -10.02 -2.19
N LYS A 201 15.99 -10.29 -1.66
CA LYS A 201 15.58 -9.95 -0.29
C LYS A 201 15.43 -11.17 0.63
N LEU A 202 15.70 -12.35 0.11
CA LEU A 202 15.80 -13.62 0.84
C LEU A 202 17.18 -14.25 0.61
#